data_66745e604fb443e804ca0da9e036a1fb
#
_entry.id   66745e604fb443e804ca0da9e036a1fb
#
_cell.length_a   1.000
_cell.length_b   1.000
_cell.length_c   1.000
_cell.angle_alpha   90.00
_cell.angle_beta   90.00
_cell.angle_gamma   90.00
#
_symmetry.space_group_name_H-M   'P 1'
#
loop_
_entity.id
_entity.type
_entity.pdbx_description
1 polymer ?
#
loop_
_entity_poly.entity_id
_entity_poly.type
_entity_poly.pdbx_seq_one_letter_code
_entity_poly.pdbx_strand_id
1 'polypeptide(L)'
;EAFDQLNVYIWGTDFPSYLKYELGNAGNSSGSTDVDKTRMLSFLVKGDYAYDDRYIFGASARWDGSSRLAPAHRWGLFWSLSGSWNIGKEKFMKSLEPILSDTRLRLSYGANGTLPYGYYSHLSLYSFGYNYNGGTGASESALGSPNLSWEKNKAFNLGLDFRLFNRVGVTFDYYNRLTTDLLLYKNISGTTGFSSELQNVGSMRNTGFEVELRSTNISTDKFSWSTTFSLGHNKNTLLRYDGVQTTSVSGTWIHEVGHPYNAYYLAEYAGIDPNTGKVQYYSNKYDEATKTY
;
A
#
# COMPACT_ATOMS: atom_id res chain seq x y z
N GLU A 1 9.15 1.41 -20.45
CA GLU A 1 7.73 1.26 -20.74
C GLU A 1 7.11 2.64 -20.96
N ALA A 2 6.27 2.76 -21.98
CA ALA A 2 5.52 3.97 -22.29
C ALA A 2 4.04 3.62 -22.38
N PHE A 3 3.21 4.41 -21.73
CA PHE A 3 1.78 4.23 -21.73
C PHE A 3 1.12 5.55 -22.16
N ASP A 4 0.32 5.48 -23.22
CA ASP A 4 -0.50 6.58 -23.73
C ASP A 4 -1.94 6.07 -23.77
N GLN A 5 -2.85 6.75 -23.09
CA GLN A 5 -4.28 6.44 -23.06
C GLN A 5 -5.08 7.64 -23.58
N LEU A 6 -5.96 7.39 -24.51
CA LEU A 6 -6.96 8.33 -24.98
C LEU A 6 -8.33 7.86 -24.48
N ASN A 7 -8.99 8.66 -23.65
CA ASN A 7 -10.35 8.43 -23.23
C ASN A 7 -11.28 9.39 -23.97
N VAL A 8 -12.37 8.86 -24.51
CA VAL A 8 -13.39 9.62 -25.22
C VAL A 8 -14.74 9.34 -24.59
N TYR A 9 -15.39 10.35 -24.07
CA TYR A 9 -16.70 10.26 -23.44
C TYR A 9 -17.72 11.04 -24.28
N ILE A 10 -18.83 10.38 -24.65
CA ILE A 10 -19.90 10.99 -25.43
C ILE A 10 -21.24 10.69 -24.76
N TRP A 11 -22.06 11.71 -24.62
CA TRP A 11 -23.41 11.59 -24.12
C TRP A 11 -24.40 12.06 -25.21
N GLY A 12 -25.36 11.18 -25.58
CA GLY A 12 -26.41 11.48 -26.53
C GLY A 12 -27.37 10.30 -26.64
N THR A 13 -28.64 10.57 -26.96
CA THR A 13 -29.69 9.54 -27.03
C THR A 13 -29.82 8.86 -28.39
N ASP A 14 -29.22 9.39 -29.47
CA ASP A 14 -29.43 8.93 -30.84
C ASP A 14 -28.15 8.43 -31.51
N PHE A 15 -27.35 7.64 -30.78
CA PHE A 15 -26.10 7.06 -31.31
C PHE A 15 -26.39 5.74 -32.02
N PRO A 16 -26.22 5.62 -33.35
CA PRO A 16 -26.35 4.33 -34.02
C PRO A 16 -25.31 3.34 -33.46
N SER A 17 -25.77 2.21 -32.98
CA SER A 17 -24.92 1.20 -32.27
C SER A 17 -23.77 0.63 -33.08
N TYR A 18 -23.78 0.81 -34.40
CA TYR A 18 -22.72 0.36 -35.31
C TYR A 18 -21.63 1.41 -35.58
N LEU A 19 -21.82 2.67 -35.18
CA LEU A 19 -20.86 3.76 -35.38
C LEU A 19 -20.11 4.09 -34.08
N LYS A 20 -19.42 3.09 -33.53
CA LYS A 20 -18.77 3.19 -32.20
C LYS A 20 -17.62 4.22 -32.14
N TYR A 21 -17.11 4.71 -33.24
CA TYR A 21 -15.91 5.53 -33.30
C TYR A 21 -16.07 6.85 -34.08
N GLU A 22 -17.25 7.14 -34.62
CA GLU A 22 -17.48 8.36 -35.39
C GLU A 22 -18.25 9.41 -34.58
N LEU A 23 -17.51 10.38 -34.03
CA LEU A 23 -18.03 11.47 -33.19
C LEU A 23 -18.90 12.48 -33.96
N GLY A 24 -18.75 12.55 -35.29
CA GLY A 24 -19.42 13.56 -36.13
C GLY A 24 -20.91 13.38 -36.32
N ASN A 25 -21.47 12.20 -35.99
CA ASN A 25 -22.88 11.87 -36.23
C ASN A 25 -23.74 11.93 -34.95
N ALA A 26 -23.20 12.40 -33.84
CA ALA A 26 -23.97 12.58 -32.62
C ALA A 26 -24.71 13.92 -32.65
N GLY A 27 -26.01 13.87 -32.93
CA GLY A 27 -26.88 15.04 -32.71
C GLY A 27 -26.92 15.36 -31.22
N ASN A 28 -26.95 16.63 -30.80
CA ASN A 28 -27.04 17.08 -29.41
C ASN A 28 -26.13 16.33 -28.40
N SER A 29 -24.90 16.06 -28.78
CA SER A 29 -23.94 15.38 -27.91
C SER A 29 -22.97 16.35 -27.27
N SER A 30 -22.65 16.16 -26.00
CA SER A 30 -21.49 16.72 -25.36
C SER A 30 -20.43 15.62 -25.22
N GLY A 31 -19.17 15.93 -25.43
CA GLY A 31 -18.09 14.99 -25.30
C GLY A 31 -16.87 15.61 -24.67
N SER A 32 -16.08 14.80 -24.00
CA SER A 32 -14.75 15.16 -23.51
C SER A 32 -13.73 14.14 -23.97
N THR A 33 -12.51 14.59 -24.18
CA THR A 33 -11.37 13.73 -24.46
C THR A 33 -10.29 14.00 -23.45
N ASP A 34 -9.62 12.94 -23.02
CA ASP A 34 -8.50 13.00 -22.08
C ASP A 34 -7.36 12.12 -22.58
N VAL A 35 -6.11 12.55 -22.40
CA VAL A 35 -4.92 11.83 -22.82
C VAL A 35 -3.93 11.78 -21.67
N ASP A 36 -3.72 10.59 -21.14
CA ASP A 36 -2.71 10.33 -20.12
C ASP A 36 -1.45 9.73 -20.74
N LYS A 37 -0.29 10.25 -20.33
CA LYS A 37 1.01 9.77 -20.78
C LYS A 37 1.94 9.54 -19.60
N THR A 38 2.54 8.37 -19.56
CA THR A 38 3.61 8.05 -18.59
C THR A 38 4.78 7.36 -19.29
N ARG A 39 5.97 7.60 -18.74
CA ARG A 39 7.21 6.98 -19.20
C ARG A 39 7.97 6.45 -17.99
N MET A 40 8.49 5.25 -18.10
CA MET A 40 9.33 4.64 -17.08
C MET A 40 10.54 3.99 -17.73
N LEU A 41 11.72 4.23 -17.14
CA LEU A 41 12.97 3.61 -17.54
C LEU A 41 13.60 2.97 -16.31
N SER A 42 14.06 1.72 -16.45
CA SER A 42 14.59 0.93 -15.35
C SER A 42 15.85 0.19 -15.76
N PHE A 43 16.84 0.17 -14.86
CA PHE A 43 18.04 -0.67 -14.97
C PHE A 43 18.06 -1.62 -13.79
N LEU A 44 18.17 -2.91 -14.06
CA LEU A 44 18.16 -3.97 -13.06
C LEU A 44 19.44 -4.79 -13.13
N VAL A 45 20.02 -5.06 -11.97
CA VAL A 45 21.02 -6.11 -11.79
C VAL A 45 20.58 -7.03 -10.67
N LYS A 46 20.73 -8.35 -10.86
CA LYS A 46 20.43 -9.38 -9.87
C LYS A 46 21.49 -10.47 -9.93
N GLY A 47 21.88 -10.96 -8.75
CA GLY A 47 22.77 -12.10 -8.61
C GLY A 47 22.30 -13.00 -7.48
N ASP A 48 22.34 -14.32 -7.73
CA ASP A 48 22.05 -15.34 -6.73
C ASP A 48 23.27 -16.28 -6.67
N TYR A 49 23.71 -16.62 -5.46
CA TYR A 49 24.81 -17.53 -5.21
C TYR A 49 24.40 -18.61 -4.22
N ALA A 50 24.61 -19.87 -4.59
CA ALA A 50 24.34 -21.02 -3.75
C ALA A 50 25.63 -21.77 -3.47
N TYR A 51 25.93 -22.00 -2.19
CA TYR A 51 27.08 -22.80 -1.74
C TYR A 51 26.59 -24.10 -1.10
N ASP A 52 26.98 -25.22 -1.72
CA ASP A 52 26.68 -26.58 -1.27
C ASP A 52 25.19 -26.83 -1.01
N ASP A 53 24.30 -26.09 -1.75
CA ASP A 53 22.84 -26.06 -1.53
C ASP A 53 22.41 -25.80 -0.08
N ARG A 54 23.33 -25.40 0.78
CA ARG A 54 23.12 -25.10 2.20
C ARG A 54 22.94 -23.61 2.44
N TYR A 55 23.78 -22.80 1.82
CA TYR A 55 23.77 -21.36 1.98
C TYR A 55 23.44 -20.73 0.63
N ILE A 56 22.36 -19.97 0.60
CA ILE A 56 21.90 -19.29 -0.60
C ILE A 56 21.84 -17.80 -0.30
N PHE A 57 22.51 -16.99 -1.12
CA PHE A 57 22.52 -15.54 -1.01
C PHE A 57 22.00 -14.93 -2.30
N GLY A 58 21.14 -13.94 -2.18
CA GLY A 58 20.62 -13.17 -3.29
C GLY A 58 20.82 -11.67 -3.06
N ALA A 59 21.18 -10.96 -4.10
CA ALA A 59 21.26 -9.50 -4.11
C ALA A 59 20.64 -8.96 -5.40
N SER A 60 19.89 -7.87 -5.28
CA SER A 60 19.36 -7.14 -6.43
C SER A 60 19.45 -5.63 -6.23
N ALA A 61 19.66 -4.91 -7.31
CA ALA A 61 19.55 -3.45 -7.34
C ALA A 61 18.82 -3.02 -8.62
N ARG A 62 17.89 -2.08 -8.48
CA ARG A 62 17.11 -1.53 -9.58
C ARG A 62 17.06 -0.01 -9.49
N TRP A 63 17.44 0.63 -10.56
CA TRP A 63 17.39 2.08 -10.70
C TRP A 63 16.25 2.45 -11.64
N ASP A 64 15.20 3.07 -11.08
CA ASP A 64 13.97 3.38 -11.78
C ASP A 64 13.77 4.88 -11.92
N GLY A 65 13.42 5.32 -13.13
CA GLY A 65 13.03 6.69 -13.40
C GLY A 65 11.60 6.77 -13.94
N SER A 66 10.79 7.68 -13.39
CA SER A 66 9.39 7.83 -13.80
C SER A 66 9.02 9.28 -14.10
N SER A 67 8.25 9.50 -15.17
CA SER A 67 7.72 10.81 -15.54
C SER A 67 6.59 11.32 -14.62
N ARG A 68 6.06 10.46 -13.73
CA ARG A 68 5.04 10.84 -12.74
C ARG A 68 5.58 11.72 -11.61
N LEU A 69 6.90 11.80 -11.51
CA LEU A 69 7.59 12.53 -10.44
C LEU A 69 8.25 13.80 -10.96
N ALA A 70 8.50 14.72 -10.05
CA ALA A 70 9.20 15.95 -10.36
C ALA A 70 10.58 15.68 -11.00
N PRO A 71 11.04 16.48 -11.96
CA PRO A 71 12.25 16.21 -12.73
C PRO A 71 13.51 15.92 -11.89
N ALA A 72 13.66 16.63 -10.76
CA ALA A 72 14.79 16.43 -9.85
C ALA A 72 14.70 15.14 -9.02
N HIS A 73 13.51 14.52 -8.92
CA HIS A 73 13.23 13.39 -8.03
C HIS A 73 12.71 12.15 -8.78
N ARG A 74 12.85 12.12 -10.11
CA ARG A 74 12.36 11.03 -10.95
C ARG A 74 13.01 9.70 -10.67
N TRP A 75 14.27 9.70 -10.27
CA TRP A 75 15.07 8.51 -10.13
C TRP A 75 15.11 8.02 -8.69
N GLY A 76 14.82 6.73 -8.52
CA GLY A 76 14.93 6.02 -7.25
C GLY A 76 15.81 4.79 -7.39
N LEU A 77 16.65 4.54 -6.38
CA LEU A 77 17.45 3.32 -6.26
C LEU A 77 16.76 2.38 -5.26
N PHE A 78 16.40 1.20 -5.72
CA PHE A 78 15.78 0.15 -4.94
C PHE A 78 16.70 -1.07 -4.92
N TRP A 79 16.70 -1.80 -3.81
CA TRP A 79 17.61 -2.91 -3.65
C TRP A 79 17.05 -3.94 -2.68
N SER A 80 17.53 -5.17 -2.80
CA SER A 80 17.24 -6.23 -1.82
C SER A 80 18.44 -7.12 -1.61
N LEU A 81 18.56 -7.60 -0.37
CA LEU A 81 19.48 -8.65 0.03
C LEU A 81 18.66 -9.79 0.64
N SER A 82 19.00 -11.01 0.32
CA SER A 82 18.39 -12.19 0.90
C SER A 82 19.42 -13.24 1.24
N GLY A 83 19.13 -14.00 2.29
CA GLY A 83 19.90 -15.15 2.70
C GLY A 83 18.98 -16.30 3.07
N SER A 84 19.36 -17.51 2.71
CA SER A 84 18.67 -18.72 3.13
C SER A 84 19.69 -19.75 3.58
N TRP A 85 19.44 -20.32 4.75
CA TRP A 85 20.26 -21.41 5.30
C TRP A 85 19.42 -22.66 5.41
N ASN A 86 19.77 -23.67 4.63
CA ASN A 86 19.17 -25.01 4.68
C ASN A 86 19.78 -25.80 5.86
N ILE A 87 19.31 -25.53 7.06
CA ILE A 87 19.80 -26.12 8.32
C ILE A 87 19.65 -27.65 8.27
N GLY A 88 18.58 -28.16 7.67
CA GLY A 88 18.34 -29.60 7.52
C GLY A 88 19.45 -30.35 6.79
N LYS A 89 20.25 -29.66 5.95
CA LYS A 89 21.41 -30.27 5.26
C LYS A 89 22.69 -30.28 6.09
N GLU A 90 22.69 -29.76 7.31
CA GLU A 90 23.85 -29.73 8.18
C GLU A 90 24.09 -31.10 8.82
N LYS A 91 25.38 -31.42 9.05
CA LYS A 91 25.77 -32.71 9.62
C LYS A 91 25.17 -32.98 11.01
N PHE A 92 25.00 -31.91 11.82
CA PHE A 92 24.43 -32.04 13.17
C PHE A 92 22.91 -32.30 13.14
N MET A 93 22.22 -32.01 12.02
CA MET A 93 20.78 -32.28 11.88
C MET A 93 20.45 -33.73 11.52
N LYS A 94 21.40 -34.51 11.05
CA LYS A 94 21.16 -35.90 10.61
C LYS A 94 20.52 -36.78 11.68
N SER A 95 20.88 -36.60 12.95
CA SER A 95 20.29 -37.34 14.07
C SER A 95 18.83 -36.94 14.36
N LEU A 96 18.45 -35.75 13.97
CA LEU A 96 17.10 -35.20 14.16
C LEU A 96 16.19 -35.35 12.92
N GLU A 97 16.74 -35.79 11.79
CA GLU A 97 16.02 -35.90 10.51
C GLU A 97 14.72 -36.73 10.58
N PRO A 98 14.62 -37.85 11.36
CA PRO A 98 13.36 -38.57 11.52
C PRO A 98 12.26 -37.78 12.18
N ILE A 99 12.59 -36.76 13.00
CA ILE A 99 11.64 -35.94 13.76
C ILE A 99 11.50 -34.57 13.09
N LEU A 100 12.62 -33.96 12.69
CA LEU A 100 12.72 -32.60 12.17
C LEU A 100 13.47 -32.60 10.83
N SER A 101 12.76 -32.44 9.75
CA SER A 101 13.32 -32.41 8.40
C SER A 101 13.02 -31.06 7.70
N ASP A 102 13.62 -30.86 6.53
CA ASP A 102 13.40 -29.70 5.66
C ASP A 102 13.54 -28.33 6.37
N THR A 103 14.40 -28.27 7.40
CA THR A 103 14.58 -27.06 8.19
C THR A 103 15.36 -26.01 7.41
N ARG A 104 14.73 -24.84 7.21
CA ARG A 104 15.29 -23.70 6.46
C ARG A 104 15.02 -22.39 7.20
N LEU A 105 16.07 -21.62 7.40
CA LEU A 105 15.98 -20.22 7.84
C LEU A 105 16.08 -19.29 6.64
N ARG A 106 15.18 -18.32 6.55
CA ARG A 106 15.14 -17.30 5.50
C ARG A 106 15.23 -15.91 6.11
N LEU A 107 16.05 -15.06 5.52
CA LEU A 107 16.22 -13.67 5.92
C LEU A 107 16.21 -12.79 4.68
N SER A 108 15.49 -11.69 4.71
CA SER A 108 15.59 -10.68 3.66
C SER A 108 15.42 -9.28 4.20
N TYR A 109 16.13 -8.34 3.56
CA TYR A 109 15.98 -6.92 3.79
C TYR A 109 16.12 -6.18 2.47
N GLY A 110 15.22 -5.23 2.22
CA GLY A 110 15.25 -4.47 0.99
C GLY A 110 14.43 -3.19 1.06
N ALA A 111 14.59 -2.39 0.03
CA ALA A 111 13.85 -1.16 -0.18
C ALA A 111 13.21 -1.15 -1.57
N ASN A 112 11.94 -0.82 -1.65
CA ASN A 112 11.21 -0.57 -2.88
C ASN A 112 10.49 0.78 -2.85
N GLY A 113 10.02 1.24 -4.01
CA GLY A 113 9.32 2.52 -4.14
C GLY A 113 7.91 2.36 -4.67
N THR A 114 7.05 3.29 -4.27
CA THR A 114 5.69 3.44 -4.81
C THR A 114 5.58 4.79 -5.50
N LEU A 115 4.91 4.81 -6.65
CA LEU A 115 4.61 6.03 -7.41
C LEU A 115 3.29 6.65 -6.94
N PRO A 116 3.10 7.97 -7.10
CA PRO A 116 1.80 8.60 -6.92
C PRO A 116 0.78 8.02 -7.90
N TYR A 117 -0.49 8.02 -7.50
CA TYR A 117 -1.57 7.54 -8.38
C TYR A 117 -1.74 8.44 -9.62
N GLY A 118 -1.66 9.77 -9.44
CA GLY A 118 -1.79 10.72 -10.54
C GLY A 118 -0.57 10.78 -11.46
N TYR A 119 -0.80 11.02 -12.75
CA TYR A 119 0.27 11.10 -13.75
C TYR A 119 1.03 12.42 -13.72
N TYR A 120 0.36 13.51 -13.29
CA TYR A 120 0.85 14.88 -13.40
C TYR A 120 0.86 15.63 -12.07
N SER A 121 0.77 14.92 -10.94
CA SER A 121 0.66 15.52 -9.60
C SER A 121 1.82 16.45 -9.21
N HIS A 122 2.94 16.41 -9.95
CA HIS A 122 4.08 17.32 -9.76
C HIS A 122 3.91 18.66 -10.51
N LEU A 123 2.86 18.79 -11.34
CA LEU A 123 2.53 19.99 -12.13
C LEU A 123 1.27 20.66 -11.61
N SER A 124 1.19 21.99 -11.70
CA SER A 124 -0.07 22.69 -11.56
C SER A 124 -0.97 22.39 -12.76
N LEU A 125 -2.21 22.04 -12.47
CA LEU A 125 -3.21 21.68 -13.48
C LEU A 125 -4.26 22.79 -13.61
N TYR A 126 -4.79 22.95 -14.81
CA TYR A 126 -5.80 23.95 -15.12
C TYR A 126 -7.05 23.27 -15.66
N SER A 127 -8.23 23.76 -15.23
CA SER A 127 -9.53 23.41 -15.80
C SER A 127 -10.00 24.54 -16.69
N PHE A 128 -10.57 24.17 -17.84
CA PHE A 128 -11.14 25.06 -18.84
C PHE A 128 -12.66 25.00 -18.78
N GLY A 129 -13.34 25.93 -19.49
CA GLY A 129 -14.82 25.95 -19.56
C GLY A 129 -15.47 27.00 -18.65
N TYR A 130 -14.67 27.76 -17.94
CA TYR A 130 -15.20 28.97 -17.24
C TYR A 130 -15.52 30.07 -18.25
N ASN A 131 -16.64 30.75 -18.03
CA ASN A 131 -17.01 31.89 -18.88
C ASN A 131 -16.44 33.16 -18.27
N TYR A 132 -15.58 33.86 -19.00
CA TYR A 132 -15.13 35.20 -18.67
C TYR A 132 -15.51 36.16 -19.80
N ASN A 133 -16.48 36.99 -19.55
CA ASN A 133 -16.99 38.02 -20.51
C ASN A 133 -17.27 37.43 -21.92
N GLY A 134 -17.92 36.26 -21.99
CA GLY A 134 -18.27 35.58 -23.24
C GLY A 134 -17.14 34.74 -23.86
N GLY A 135 -15.94 34.74 -23.29
CA GLY A 135 -14.80 33.92 -23.72
C GLY A 135 -14.55 32.74 -22.79
N THR A 136 -13.88 31.69 -23.30
CA THR A 136 -13.46 30.53 -22.50
C THR A 136 -12.35 30.96 -21.53
N GLY A 137 -12.63 30.87 -20.25
CA GLY A 137 -11.66 31.07 -19.17
C GLY A 137 -11.00 29.78 -18.71
N ALA A 138 -9.84 29.90 -18.07
CA ALA A 138 -9.14 28.83 -17.38
C ALA A 138 -8.95 29.20 -15.91
N SER A 139 -9.03 28.19 -15.02
CA SER A 139 -8.71 28.35 -13.61
C SER A 139 -7.77 27.21 -13.20
N GLU A 140 -6.83 27.49 -12.30
CA GLU A 140 -6.00 26.46 -11.71
C GLU A 140 -6.87 25.51 -10.89
N SER A 141 -6.77 24.21 -11.17
CA SER A 141 -7.59 23.15 -10.55
C SER A 141 -6.83 22.33 -9.53
N ALA A 142 -5.50 22.28 -9.63
CA ALA A 142 -4.65 21.61 -8.67
C ALA A 142 -3.28 22.28 -8.59
N LEU A 143 -2.78 22.44 -7.37
CA LEU A 143 -1.43 22.94 -7.13
C LEU A 143 -0.42 21.82 -7.37
N GLY A 144 0.63 22.10 -8.15
CA GLY A 144 1.68 21.16 -8.44
C GLY A 144 2.66 20.99 -7.28
N SER A 145 3.15 19.77 -7.10
CA SER A 145 4.13 19.42 -6.08
C SER A 145 5.52 19.28 -6.68
N PRO A 146 6.35 20.35 -6.74
CA PRO A 146 7.64 20.36 -7.44
C PRO A 146 8.71 19.46 -6.80
N ASN A 147 8.48 19.01 -5.57
CA ASN A 147 9.37 18.14 -4.82
C ASN A 147 8.85 16.69 -4.72
N LEU A 148 7.81 16.35 -5.48
CA LEU A 148 7.19 15.03 -5.43
C LEU A 148 8.18 13.92 -5.81
N SER A 149 8.36 12.97 -4.93
CA SER A 149 9.32 11.86 -5.05
C SER A 149 8.69 10.51 -4.77
N TRP A 150 9.48 9.45 -4.89
CA TRP A 150 9.07 8.09 -4.55
C TRP A 150 8.72 7.97 -3.07
N GLU A 151 7.59 7.32 -2.78
CA GLU A 151 7.33 6.74 -1.46
C GLU A 151 8.27 5.55 -1.26
N LYS A 152 8.91 5.43 -0.11
CA LYS A 152 9.93 4.41 0.17
C LYS A 152 9.42 3.38 1.16
N ASN A 153 9.49 2.12 0.77
CA ASN A 153 9.13 0.98 1.61
C ASN A 153 10.38 0.16 1.92
N LYS A 154 10.76 0.08 3.19
CA LYS A 154 11.83 -0.78 3.70
C LYS A 154 11.21 -1.98 4.39
N ALA A 155 11.52 -3.17 3.93
CA ALA A 155 10.96 -4.42 4.44
C ALA A 155 12.05 -5.35 4.96
N PHE A 156 11.90 -5.75 6.21
CA PHE A 156 12.65 -6.83 6.84
C PHE A 156 11.73 -8.04 6.96
N ASN A 157 12.19 -9.23 6.55
CA ASN A 157 11.47 -10.48 6.72
C ASN A 157 12.42 -11.55 7.29
N LEU A 158 11.89 -12.33 8.22
CA LEU A 158 12.53 -13.50 8.81
C LEU A 158 11.55 -14.66 8.70
N GLY A 159 11.94 -15.73 8.03
CA GLY A 159 11.12 -16.93 7.84
C GLY A 159 11.82 -18.17 8.37
N LEU A 160 11.05 -19.08 8.92
CA LEU A 160 11.48 -20.39 9.38
C LEU A 160 10.53 -21.46 8.83
N ASP A 161 11.06 -22.37 8.02
CA ASP A 161 10.35 -23.52 7.50
C ASP A 161 10.91 -24.79 8.12
N PHE A 162 10.06 -25.73 8.48
CA PHE A 162 10.48 -27.06 8.91
C PHE A 162 9.34 -28.08 8.77
N ARG A 163 9.70 -29.35 8.79
CA ARG A 163 8.74 -30.45 8.73
C ARG A 163 8.95 -31.37 9.92
N LEU A 164 7.85 -31.67 10.63
CA LEU A 164 7.84 -32.62 11.75
C LEU A 164 7.31 -33.97 11.28
N PHE A 165 8.02 -35.04 11.68
CA PHE A 165 7.67 -36.44 11.42
C PHE A 165 7.34 -36.73 9.94
N ASN A 166 7.90 -35.95 9.01
CA ASN A 166 7.60 -35.99 7.58
C ASN A 166 6.10 -35.81 7.22
N ARG A 167 5.29 -35.32 8.15
CA ARG A 167 3.82 -35.17 8.01
C ARG A 167 3.31 -33.76 8.21
N VAL A 168 3.92 -33.02 9.13
CA VAL A 168 3.47 -31.66 9.48
C VAL A 168 4.52 -30.64 9.02
N GLY A 169 4.23 -29.94 7.95
CA GLY A 169 5.00 -28.79 7.50
C GLY A 169 4.59 -27.55 8.29
N VAL A 170 5.54 -26.79 8.77
CA VAL A 170 5.36 -25.51 9.47
C VAL A 170 6.13 -24.44 8.73
N THR A 171 5.45 -23.35 8.42
CA THR A 171 6.06 -22.10 7.92
C THR A 171 5.72 -21.00 8.90
N PHE A 172 6.73 -20.32 9.39
CA PHE A 172 6.61 -19.13 10.21
C PHE A 172 7.31 -17.97 9.52
N ASP A 173 6.62 -16.86 9.36
CA ASP A 173 7.16 -15.61 8.81
C ASP A 173 6.90 -14.45 9.77
N TYR A 174 7.95 -13.68 10.06
CA TYR A 174 7.88 -12.39 10.74
C TYR A 174 8.29 -11.30 9.79
N TYR A 175 7.57 -10.18 9.78
CA TYR A 175 7.90 -9.02 8.96
C TYR A 175 7.82 -7.71 9.72
N ASN A 176 8.66 -6.76 9.29
CA ASN A 176 8.62 -5.37 9.72
C ASN A 176 8.81 -4.50 8.47
N ARG A 177 7.76 -3.77 8.08
CA ARG A 177 7.74 -2.89 6.91
C ARG A 177 7.58 -1.46 7.37
N LEU A 178 8.58 -0.63 7.06
CA LEU A 178 8.57 0.81 7.32
C LEU A 178 8.36 1.54 6.00
N THR A 179 7.24 2.23 5.87
CA THR A 179 6.96 3.15 4.76
C THR A 179 7.28 4.57 5.20
N THR A 180 8.13 5.24 4.46
CA THR A 180 8.49 6.65 4.65
C THR A 180 8.15 7.46 3.41
N ASP A 181 8.07 8.77 3.56
CA ASP A 181 7.74 9.67 2.47
C ASP A 181 6.37 9.32 1.85
N LEU A 182 5.38 8.95 2.70
CA LEU A 182 4.01 8.63 2.28
C LEU A 182 3.44 9.76 1.43
N LEU A 183 2.84 9.38 0.32
CA LEU A 183 2.15 10.29 -0.59
C LEU A 183 0.76 10.64 -0.04
N LEU A 184 0.67 11.75 0.65
CA LEU A 184 -0.54 12.21 1.32
C LEU A 184 -0.90 13.65 0.89
N TYR A 185 -2.19 13.95 0.88
CA TYR A 185 -2.66 15.31 0.74
C TYR A 185 -2.46 16.07 2.06
N LYS A 186 -1.52 17.01 2.06
CA LYS A 186 -1.25 17.88 3.19
C LYS A 186 -2.10 19.14 3.09
N ASN A 187 -2.78 19.48 4.19
CA ASN A 187 -3.51 20.75 4.28
C ASN A 187 -2.55 21.92 4.20
N ILE A 188 -2.90 22.90 3.37
CA ILE A 188 -2.11 24.14 3.15
C ILE A 188 -2.96 25.36 3.46
N SER A 189 -2.32 26.53 3.59
CA SER A 189 -3.04 27.77 3.86
C SER A 189 -4.01 28.10 2.73
N GLY A 190 -5.26 28.43 3.06
CA GLY A 190 -6.27 28.87 2.09
C GLY A 190 -5.91 30.13 1.29
N THR A 191 -4.86 30.87 1.73
CA THR A 191 -4.33 32.02 0.98
C THR A 191 -3.71 31.62 -0.35
N THR A 192 -3.36 30.34 -0.54
CA THR A 192 -2.88 29.79 -1.82
C THR A 192 -4.00 29.57 -2.85
N GLY A 193 -5.28 29.64 -2.44
CA GLY A 193 -6.44 29.27 -3.25
C GLY A 193 -6.78 27.78 -3.22
N PHE A 194 -6.00 26.96 -2.51
CA PHE A 194 -6.18 25.51 -2.41
C PHE A 194 -6.29 25.07 -0.95
N SER A 195 -7.00 23.96 -0.71
CA SER A 195 -7.13 23.37 0.63
C SER A 195 -5.99 22.40 0.96
N SER A 196 -5.43 21.73 -0.05
CA SER A 196 -4.40 20.71 0.12
C SER A 196 -3.51 20.56 -1.10
N GLU A 197 -2.33 19.98 -0.88
CA GLU A 197 -1.34 19.65 -1.89
C GLU A 197 -0.82 18.22 -1.64
N LEU A 198 -0.61 17.44 -2.69
CA LEU A 198 0.00 16.11 -2.58
C LEU A 198 1.50 16.25 -2.28
N GLN A 199 1.95 15.75 -1.16
CA GLN A 199 3.35 15.81 -0.72
C GLN A 199 3.85 14.47 -0.18
N ASN A 200 5.17 14.30 -0.17
CA ASN A 200 5.83 13.17 0.51
C ASN A 200 5.97 13.49 2.00
N VAL A 201 4.90 13.24 2.75
CA VAL A 201 4.82 13.53 4.20
C VAL A 201 4.30 12.29 4.92
N GLY A 202 4.75 12.10 6.15
CA GLY A 202 4.29 10.97 6.93
C GLY A 202 5.14 9.71 6.80
N SER A 203 4.88 8.81 7.73
CA SER A 203 5.46 7.47 7.74
C SER A 203 4.58 6.52 8.54
N MET A 204 4.56 5.24 8.15
CA MET A 204 3.85 4.19 8.86
C MET A 204 4.68 2.91 8.93
N ARG A 205 4.35 2.09 9.92
CA ARG A 205 4.97 0.78 10.11
C ARG A 205 3.90 -0.29 10.13
N ASN A 206 4.18 -1.40 9.43
CA ASN A 206 3.42 -2.63 9.53
C ASN A 206 4.35 -3.71 10.08
N THR A 207 3.98 -4.29 11.22
CA THR A 207 4.73 -5.38 11.85
C THR A 207 3.77 -6.52 12.09
N GLY A 208 4.17 -7.74 11.74
CA GLY A 208 3.30 -8.89 11.90
C GLY A 208 4.03 -10.19 11.81
N PHE A 209 3.27 -11.25 12.03
CA PHE A 209 3.72 -12.61 11.81
C PHE A 209 2.62 -13.43 11.12
N GLU A 210 3.06 -14.45 10.41
CA GLU A 210 2.20 -15.42 9.74
C GLU A 210 2.69 -16.82 10.08
N VAL A 211 1.74 -17.73 10.32
CA VAL A 211 2.01 -19.15 10.60
C VAL A 211 1.14 -19.98 9.66
N GLU A 212 1.76 -20.89 8.95
CA GLU A 212 1.05 -21.89 8.18
C GLU A 212 1.43 -23.29 8.64
N LEU A 213 0.43 -24.10 8.91
CA LEU A 213 0.57 -25.51 9.27
C LEU A 213 -0.08 -26.35 8.16
N ARG A 214 0.67 -27.24 7.56
CA ARG A 214 0.19 -28.22 6.58
C ARG A 214 0.40 -29.62 7.11
N SER A 215 -0.68 -30.38 7.30
CA SER A 215 -0.61 -31.72 7.84
C SER A 215 -1.19 -32.73 6.85
N THR A 216 -0.45 -33.83 6.64
CA THR A 216 -0.98 -35.03 5.97
C THR A 216 -1.46 -35.97 7.07
N ASN A 217 -2.79 -35.97 7.31
CA ASN A 217 -3.40 -36.72 8.41
C ASN A 217 -3.50 -38.21 8.08
N ILE A 218 -4.02 -38.51 6.89
CA ILE A 218 -4.16 -39.86 6.37
C ILE A 218 -3.72 -39.88 4.91
N SER A 219 -2.93 -40.88 4.54
CA SER A 219 -2.54 -41.12 3.16
C SER A 219 -2.48 -42.62 2.92
N THR A 220 -3.44 -43.13 2.15
CA THR A 220 -3.53 -44.51 1.70
C THR A 220 -3.79 -44.52 0.19
N ASP A 221 -3.67 -45.68 -0.44
CA ASP A 221 -3.91 -45.80 -1.90
C ASP A 221 -5.35 -45.40 -2.34
N LYS A 222 -6.30 -45.45 -1.42
CA LYS A 222 -7.72 -45.16 -1.70
C LYS A 222 -8.27 -43.90 -1.03
N PHE A 223 -7.57 -43.36 -0.05
CA PHE A 223 -8.02 -42.20 0.70
C PHE A 223 -6.86 -41.32 1.15
N SER A 224 -7.00 -40.02 0.91
CA SER A 224 -6.04 -39.01 1.37
C SER A 224 -6.78 -37.88 2.07
N TRP A 225 -6.31 -37.53 3.26
CA TRP A 225 -6.79 -36.37 4.01
C TRP A 225 -5.64 -35.53 4.47
N SER A 226 -5.63 -34.25 4.05
CA SER A 226 -4.70 -33.23 4.49
C SER A 226 -5.44 -32.04 5.08
N THR A 227 -4.80 -31.32 5.98
CA THR A 227 -5.31 -30.09 6.61
C THR A 227 -4.30 -28.99 6.45
N THR A 228 -4.76 -27.79 6.08
CA THR A 228 -3.95 -26.57 6.12
C THR A 228 -4.64 -25.60 7.08
N PHE A 229 -3.84 -25.03 7.99
CA PHE A 229 -4.27 -24.00 8.92
C PHE A 229 -3.34 -22.79 8.75
N SER A 230 -3.90 -21.61 8.60
CA SER A 230 -3.15 -20.36 8.46
C SER A 230 -3.63 -19.35 9.50
N LEU A 231 -2.69 -18.70 10.17
CA LEU A 231 -2.91 -17.63 11.13
C LEU A 231 -2.00 -16.46 10.79
N GLY A 232 -2.56 -15.27 10.71
CA GLY A 232 -1.80 -14.04 10.50
C GLY A 232 -2.19 -12.96 11.50
N HIS A 233 -1.22 -12.19 11.95
CA HIS A 233 -1.42 -10.99 12.76
C HIS A 233 -0.63 -9.84 12.17
N ASN A 234 -1.28 -8.69 11.97
CA ASN A 234 -0.64 -7.45 11.53
C ASN A 234 -0.98 -6.30 12.47
N LYS A 235 0.04 -5.56 12.87
CA LYS A 235 -0.10 -4.28 13.57
C LYS A 235 0.36 -3.16 12.66
N ASN A 236 -0.57 -2.31 12.23
CA ASN A 236 -0.28 -1.06 11.52
C ASN A 236 -0.14 0.07 12.55
N THR A 237 0.85 0.94 12.37
CA THR A 237 1.06 2.11 13.23
C THR A 237 1.49 3.29 12.37
N LEU A 238 0.73 4.38 12.43
CA LEU A 238 1.10 5.66 11.85
C LEU A 238 2.17 6.31 12.73
N LEU A 239 3.36 6.55 12.19
CA LEU A 239 4.49 7.10 12.95
C LEU A 239 4.60 8.60 12.82
N ARG A 240 4.22 9.13 11.65
CA ARG A 240 4.24 10.57 11.35
C ARG A 240 3.12 10.87 10.36
N TYR A 241 2.42 11.96 10.55
CA TYR A 241 1.35 12.43 9.68
C TYR A 241 1.51 13.93 9.43
N ASP A 242 1.54 14.36 8.21
CA ASP A 242 1.62 15.71 7.58
C ASP A 242 2.63 16.73 8.18
N GLY A 243 3.33 16.38 9.23
CA GLY A 243 4.40 17.17 9.86
C GLY A 243 3.94 18.35 10.73
N VAL A 244 2.66 18.70 10.76
CA VAL A 244 2.09 19.81 11.55
C VAL A 244 0.93 19.34 12.42
N GLN A 245 0.07 18.47 11.91
CA GLN A 245 -1.06 17.88 12.64
C GLN A 245 -0.78 16.41 12.92
N THR A 246 -0.98 16.01 14.15
CA THR A 246 -0.84 14.61 14.57
C THR A 246 -2.13 13.84 14.43
N THR A 247 -3.25 14.54 14.14
CA THR A 247 -4.59 13.98 14.09
C THR A 247 -5.39 14.64 12.96
N SER A 248 -6.08 13.84 12.17
CA SER A 248 -7.04 14.28 11.15
C SER A 248 -8.24 13.35 11.15
N VAL A 249 -9.44 13.94 11.18
CA VAL A 249 -10.72 13.19 11.14
C VAL A 249 -11.37 13.37 9.78
N SER A 250 -11.76 12.26 9.16
CA SER A 250 -12.48 12.24 7.91
C SER A 250 -13.67 11.27 7.99
N GLY A 251 -14.87 11.81 8.17
CA GLY A 251 -16.07 11.00 8.38
C GLY A 251 -15.97 10.15 9.65
N THR A 252 -16.00 8.81 9.48
CA THR A 252 -15.89 7.82 10.55
C THR A 252 -14.47 7.31 10.79
N TRP A 253 -13.48 7.93 10.18
CA TRP A 253 -12.07 7.54 10.27
C TRP A 253 -11.24 8.63 10.94
N ILE A 254 -10.23 8.19 11.69
CA ILE A 254 -9.23 9.09 12.27
C ILE A 254 -7.83 8.65 11.85
N HIS A 255 -7.02 9.60 11.45
CA HIS A 255 -5.59 9.44 11.25
C HIS A 255 -4.88 10.07 12.44
N GLU A 256 -4.37 9.26 13.34
CA GLU A 256 -3.69 9.70 14.55
C GLU A 256 -2.37 8.98 14.73
N VAL A 257 -1.32 9.75 15.02
CA VAL A 257 0.02 9.19 15.26
C VAL A 257 -0.01 8.25 16.48
N GLY A 258 0.58 7.07 16.32
CA GLY A 258 0.57 6.01 17.32
C GLY A 258 -0.55 4.98 17.15
N HIS A 259 -1.55 5.28 16.32
CA HIS A 259 -2.69 4.40 15.99
C HIS A 259 -2.58 3.82 14.57
N PRO A 260 -3.43 2.84 14.20
CA PRO A 260 -3.54 2.40 12.81
C PRO A 260 -3.91 3.56 11.88
N TYR A 261 -3.39 3.55 10.65
CA TYR A 261 -3.61 4.63 9.67
C TYR A 261 -5.10 4.93 9.44
N ASN A 262 -5.93 3.89 9.37
CA ASN A 262 -7.39 4.00 9.27
C ASN A 262 -8.03 3.41 10.55
N ALA A 263 -7.98 4.14 11.66
CA ALA A 263 -8.72 3.78 12.86
C ALA A 263 -10.15 4.31 12.78
N TYR A 264 -11.11 3.55 13.29
CA TYR A 264 -12.48 4.03 13.41
C TYR A 264 -12.57 5.15 14.45
N TYR A 265 -13.31 6.18 14.11
CA TYR A 265 -13.66 7.28 15.01
C TYR A 265 -15.18 7.34 15.14
N LEU A 266 -15.69 6.55 16.05
CA LEU A 266 -17.13 6.35 16.26
C LEU A 266 -17.49 6.63 17.70
N ALA A 267 -18.74 7.08 17.93
CA ALA A 267 -19.29 7.13 19.25
C ALA A 267 -19.50 5.71 19.78
N GLU A 268 -18.93 5.40 20.95
CA GLU A 268 -19.07 4.09 21.58
C GLU A 268 -20.45 4.00 22.27
N TYR A 269 -21.19 2.94 21.95
CA TYR A 269 -22.51 2.71 22.50
C TYR A 269 -22.43 2.30 23.98
N ALA A 270 -23.12 3.05 24.86
CA ALA A 270 -23.13 2.83 26.31
C ALA A 270 -24.40 2.12 26.81
N GLY A 271 -25.40 1.91 25.95
CA GLY A 271 -26.65 1.28 26.34
C GLY A 271 -27.89 2.14 26.09
N ILE A 272 -28.98 1.76 26.74
CA ILE A 272 -30.25 2.49 26.72
C ILE A 272 -30.54 2.96 28.16
N ASP A 273 -30.83 4.24 28.33
CA ASP A 273 -31.28 4.76 29.58
C ASP A 273 -32.61 4.10 30.01
N PRO A 274 -32.65 3.37 31.13
CA PRO A 274 -33.87 2.64 31.54
C PRO A 274 -35.05 3.54 31.91
N ASN A 275 -34.80 4.82 32.21
CA ASN A 275 -35.84 5.76 32.59
C ASN A 275 -36.44 6.51 31.39
N THR A 276 -35.65 6.75 30.38
CA THR A 276 -36.06 7.59 29.24
C THR A 276 -36.19 6.82 27.93
N GLY A 277 -35.66 5.57 27.84
CA GLY A 277 -35.60 4.77 26.62
C GLY A 277 -34.67 5.33 25.55
N LYS A 278 -33.83 6.32 25.87
CA LYS A 278 -32.93 6.93 24.91
C LYS A 278 -31.61 6.19 24.84
N VAL A 279 -31.04 6.13 23.63
CA VAL A 279 -29.70 5.59 23.41
C VAL A 279 -28.67 6.50 24.06
N GLN A 280 -27.70 5.88 24.75
CA GLN A 280 -26.58 6.55 25.41
C GLN A 280 -25.27 6.16 24.72
N TYR A 281 -24.32 7.08 24.70
CA TYR A 281 -22.97 6.90 24.20
C TYR A 281 -21.96 7.34 25.26
N TYR A 282 -20.80 6.68 25.29
CA TYR A 282 -19.71 7.15 26.14
C TYR A 282 -19.23 8.52 25.69
N SER A 283 -18.96 9.39 26.64
CA SER A 283 -18.40 10.73 26.38
C SER A 283 -16.88 10.65 26.44
N ASN A 284 -16.21 11.14 25.40
CA ASN A 284 -14.75 11.32 25.41
C ASN A 284 -14.30 12.56 26.20
N LYS A 285 -15.24 13.28 26.81
CA LYS A 285 -14.93 14.42 27.68
C LYS A 285 -14.73 13.92 29.09
N TYR A 286 -13.54 14.17 29.63
CA TYR A 286 -13.27 13.94 31.02
C TYR A 286 -14.15 14.86 31.90
N ASP A 287 -14.94 14.29 32.78
CA ASP A 287 -15.72 15.03 33.77
C ASP A 287 -14.89 15.17 35.05
N GLU A 288 -14.44 16.38 35.35
CA GLU A 288 -13.63 16.67 36.54
C GLU A 288 -14.39 16.43 37.84
N ALA A 289 -15.73 16.54 37.86
CA ALA A 289 -16.54 16.34 39.06
C ALA A 289 -16.66 14.85 39.41
N THR A 290 -16.84 14.00 38.44
CA THR A 290 -16.97 12.54 38.64
C THR A 290 -15.66 11.79 38.48
N LYS A 291 -14.59 12.44 37.97
CA LYS A 291 -13.29 11.85 37.58
C LYS A 291 -13.41 10.67 36.61
N THR A 292 -14.37 10.75 35.72
CA THR A 292 -14.64 9.72 34.69
C THR A 292 -14.64 10.33 33.30
N TYR A 293 -14.45 9.47 32.26
CA TYR A 293 -14.64 9.84 30.86
C TYR A 293 -16.06 9.57 30.40
#